data_a19ed19cb11d7479dd2486cd14716d52
#
_entry.id   a19ed19cb11d7479dd2486cd14716d52
#
_cell.length_a   1.000
_cell.length_b   1.000
_cell.length_c   1.000
_cell.angle_alpha   90.00
_cell.angle_beta   90.00
_cell.angle_gamma   90.00
#
_symmetry.space_group_name_H-M   'P 1'
#
loop_
_entity.id
_entity.type
_entity.pdbx_description
1 polymer ?
#
loop_
_entity_poly.entity_id
_entity_poly.type
_entity_poly.pdbx_seq_one_letter_code
_entity_poly.pdbx_strand_id
1 'polypeptide(L)'
;MVKILKRWFATGLLIALSCPAAAQPAPTVDATLASRPETVVWGYITADLPPALTIKSGQTVKIDTVSHQGLLGKEDPAAFFASAGIAKDQVLQDAIDIYKTVPRTKGLSVHVLTGPIYVEGAAPGDMLEVRIHNLELRVPYGVNNSGPTSGVLPGLLSEPAPKIIKLDTKRNVALFSDDIEVPLAPFLGIMSVAPSRDVLLVSSRPPWRWGGNIDFNKLVAGASLYLPVFNTGAQFYTGDPHAVQADGEVNGTAIEASLTATLQFIVHKGAGKAMNWPRAEDATHYYTMGMDLDLNVAMRQATRETVNFLREEFGLSTEDAYALASIAVDFRVAEAVDSVQMIYGMIPKKLFKQTPQFWSKR
;
A
#
# COMPACT_ATOMS: atom_id res chain seq x y z
N MET A 1 -44.16 35.89 53.88
CA MET A 1 -44.52 34.56 53.36
C MET A 1 -44.33 34.55 51.90
N VAL A 2 -43.22 34.02 51.45
CA VAL A 2 -42.88 33.91 50.02
C VAL A 2 -42.90 32.42 49.68
N LYS A 3 -43.75 32.01 48.73
CA LYS A 3 -43.92 30.66 48.27
C LYS A 3 -42.87 30.44 47.17
N ILE A 4 -41.89 29.50 47.38
CA ILE A 4 -40.92 29.04 46.42
C ILE A 4 -41.57 27.90 45.62
N LEU A 5 -41.78 28.09 44.30
CA LEU A 5 -42.18 27.06 43.37
C LEU A 5 -40.90 26.27 42.95
N LYS A 6 -40.83 24.99 43.28
CA LYS A 6 -39.85 24.05 42.75
C LYS A 6 -40.25 23.61 41.33
N ARG A 7 -39.49 24.03 40.33
CA ARG A 7 -39.57 23.48 38.97
C ARG A 7 -38.72 22.21 38.88
N TRP A 8 -39.34 21.10 38.55
CA TRP A 8 -38.65 19.86 38.19
C TRP A 8 -38.28 19.94 36.72
N PHE A 9 -36.98 19.87 36.44
CA PHE A 9 -36.46 19.63 35.07
C PHE A 9 -36.39 18.13 34.88
N ALA A 10 -37.22 17.57 34.03
CA ALA A 10 -37.08 16.20 33.54
C ALA A 10 -36.01 16.20 32.43
N THR A 11 -34.83 15.67 32.71
CA THR A 11 -33.78 15.43 31.74
C THR A 11 -34.12 14.16 30.95
N GLY A 12 -34.67 14.31 29.78
CA GLY A 12 -34.87 13.20 28.83
C GLY A 12 -33.53 12.74 28.29
N LEU A 13 -33.15 11.51 28.64
CA LEU A 13 -31.98 10.83 28.08
C LEU A 13 -32.33 10.34 26.65
N LEU A 14 -31.89 11.05 25.63
CA LEU A 14 -31.95 10.57 24.24
C LEU A 14 -30.89 9.47 24.06
N ILE A 15 -31.33 8.22 24.09
CA ILE A 15 -30.50 7.08 23.65
C ILE A 15 -30.47 7.10 22.11
N ALA A 16 -29.37 7.56 21.54
CA ALA A 16 -29.12 7.41 20.12
C ALA A 16 -28.87 5.93 19.83
N LEU A 17 -29.85 5.26 19.25
CA LEU A 17 -29.70 3.92 18.66
C LEU A 17 -28.75 4.05 17.45
N SER A 18 -27.49 3.67 17.60
CA SER A 18 -26.58 3.45 16.49
C SER A 18 -27.06 2.20 15.74
N CYS A 19 -27.71 2.38 14.59
CA CYS A 19 -27.89 1.28 13.65
C CYS A 19 -26.51 0.76 13.23
N PRO A 20 -26.24 -0.55 13.33
CA PRO A 20 -25.04 -1.12 12.74
C PRO A 20 -25.11 -0.88 11.22
N ALA A 21 -24.05 -0.29 10.66
CA ALA A 21 -23.91 -0.18 9.22
C ALA A 21 -23.99 -1.60 8.64
N ALA A 22 -24.94 -1.84 7.73
CA ALA A 22 -25.05 -3.11 7.05
C ALA A 22 -23.72 -3.38 6.32
N ALA A 23 -23.09 -4.52 6.61
CA ALA A 23 -21.87 -4.94 5.92
C ALA A 23 -22.19 -5.00 4.43
N GLN A 24 -21.43 -4.26 3.61
CA GLN A 24 -21.57 -4.35 2.16
C GLN A 24 -21.24 -5.79 1.73
N PRO A 25 -22.01 -6.37 0.80
CA PRO A 25 -21.71 -7.71 0.29
C PRO A 25 -20.29 -7.71 -0.29
N ALA A 26 -19.57 -8.82 -0.08
CA ALA A 26 -18.24 -8.99 -0.67
C ALA A 26 -18.33 -8.81 -2.20
N PRO A 27 -17.37 -8.11 -2.82
CA PRO A 27 -17.41 -7.88 -4.26
C PRO A 27 -17.29 -9.20 -5.02
N THR A 28 -17.99 -9.31 -6.13
CA THR A 28 -17.83 -10.43 -7.04
C THR A 28 -16.42 -10.38 -7.64
N VAL A 29 -15.70 -11.49 -7.56
CA VAL A 29 -14.38 -11.64 -8.19
C VAL A 29 -14.56 -12.06 -9.65
N ASP A 30 -14.07 -11.23 -10.59
CA ASP A 30 -14.21 -11.47 -12.04
C ASP A 30 -13.07 -12.33 -12.60
N ALA A 31 -11.86 -12.24 -11.98
CA ALA A 31 -10.68 -12.97 -12.41
C ALA A 31 -9.75 -13.28 -11.23
N THR A 32 -8.84 -14.23 -11.44
CA THR A 32 -7.79 -14.57 -10.49
C THR A 32 -6.43 -14.54 -11.17
N LEU A 33 -5.41 -14.06 -10.46
CA LEU A 33 -4.02 -14.06 -10.89
C LEU A 33 -3.16 -14.67 -9.78
N ALA A 34 -2.75 -15.92 -9.98
CA ALA A 34 -1.84 -16.59 -9.06
C ALA A 34 -0.41 -16.09 -9.25
N SER A 35 0.38 -16.08 -8.18
CA SER A 35 1.81 -15.80 -8.21
C SER A 35 2.55 -17.07 -8.64
N ARG A 36 2.94 -17.15 -9.90
CA ARG A 36 3.64 -18.27 -10.52
C ARG A 36 4.87 -17.80 -11.28
N PRO A 37 5.82 -18.66 -11.62
CA PRO A 37 6.99 -18.27 -12.40
C PRO A 37 6.66 -17.48 -13.68
N GLU A 38 5.54 -17.79 -14.35
CA GLU A 38 5.12 -17.16 -15.60
C GLU A 38 4.37 -15.84 -15.41
N THR A 39 3.93 -15.54 -14.18
CA THR A 39 3.10 -14.37 -13.84
C THR A 39 3.81 -13.40 -12.91
N VAL A 40 5.11 -13.60 -12.66
CA VAL A 40 5.88 -12.73 -11.80
C VAL A 40 7.14 -12.21 -12.50
N VAL A 41 7.61 -11.09 -12.00
CA VAL A 41 8.94 -10.54 -12.29
C VAL A 41 9.70 -10.36 -10.98
N TRP A 42 11.04 -10.38 -11.05
CA TRP A 42 11.85 -10.25 -9.84
C TRP A 42 12.74 -9.01 -9.89
N GLY A 43 12.38 -8.02 -9.06
CA GLY A 43 13.18 -6.84 -8.77
C GLY A 43 13.00 -5.65 -9.70
N TYR A 44 12.04 -5.68 -10.65
CA TYR A 44 11.87 -4.60 -11.62
C TYR A 44 10.42 -4.42 -12.07
N ILE A 45 10.14 -3.27 -12.68
CA ILE A 45 8.88 -2.91 -13.33
C ILE A 45 9.19 -2.40 -14.75
N THR A 46 8.42 -2.86 -15.75
CA THR A 46 8.59 -2.45 -17.15
C THR A 46 7.26 -2.46 -17.90
N ALA A 47 7.17 -1.65 -18.97
CA ALA A 47 6.02 -1.63 -19.88
C ALA A 47 6.14 -2.64 -21.03
N ASP A 48 7.27 -3.37 -21.14
CA ASP A 48 7.60 -4.18 -22.33
C ASP A 48 7.26 -5.67 -22.22
N LEU A 49 6.68 -6.09 -21.08
CA LEU A 49 6.24 -7.47 -20.90
C LEU A 49 4.82 -7.69 -21.43
N PRO A 50 4.54 -8.88 -22.00
CA PRO A 50 3.17 -9.27 -22.29
C PRO A 50 2.34 -9.34 -20.98
N PRO A 51 1.04 -9.02 -21.04
CA PRO A 51 0.19 -9.10 -19.86
C PRO A 51 0.08 -10.53 -19.32
N ALA A 52 0.25 -10.68 -17.99
CA ALA A 52 -0.10 -11.93 -17.30
C ALA A 52 -1.64 -12.10 -17.18
N LEU A 53 -2.36 -10.97 -17.20
CA LEU A 53 -3.81 -10.93 -17.19
C LEU A 53 -4.31 -9.68 -17.91
N THR A 54 -5.41 -9.80 -18.66
CA THR A 54 -6.14 -8.67 -19.26
C THR A 54 -7.53 -8.57 -18.65
N ILE A 55 -7.90 -7.36 -18.23
CA ILE A 55 -9.19 -7.06 -17.60
C ILE A 55 -9.82 -5.80 -18.18
N LYS A 56 -11.10 -5.60 -17.92
CA LYS A 56 -11.82 -4.35 -18.21
C LYS A 56 -11.88 -3.45 -16.98
N SER A 57 -12.00 -2.14 -17.23
CA SER A 57 -12.29 -1.19 -16.15
C SER A 57 -13.56 -1.58 -15.38
N GLY A 58 -13.51 -1.52 -14.07
CA GLY A 58 -14.56 -1.93 -13.15
C GLY A 58 -14.41 -3.35 -12.61
N GLN A 59 -13.60 -4.20 -13.23
CA GLN A 59 -13.42 -5.58 -12.79
C GLN A 59 -12.60 -5.73 -11.51
N THR A 60 -12.94 -6.76 -10.74
CA THR A 60 -12.30 -7.15 -9.49
C THR A 60 -11.45 -8.40 -9.70
N VAL A 61 -10.20 -8.35 -9.27
CA VAL A 61 -9.23 -9.44 -9.40
C VAL A 61 -8.78 -9.91 -8.03
N LYS A 62 -8.74 -11.22 -7.83
CA LYS A 62 -8.07 -11.85 -6.70
C LYS A 62 -6.63 -12.17 -7.13
N ILE A 63 -5.64 -11.58 -6.43
CA ILE A 63 -4.22 -11.63 -6.80
C ILE A 63 -3.43 -12.24 -5.66
N ASP A 64 -2.67 -13.28 -5.94
CA ASP A 64 -1.70 -13.81 -4.99
C ASP A 64 -0.38 -13.04 -5.11
N THR A 65 0.27 -12.80 -3.97
CA THR A 65 1.62 -12.26 -3.88
C THR A 65 2.50 -13.14 -3.01
N VAL A 66 3.80 -13.10 -3.25
CA VAL A 66 4.80 -13.86 -2.51
C VAL A 66 5.81 -12.90 -1.92
N SER A 67 6.06 -13.02 -0.60
CA SER A 67 7.13 -12.30 0.06
C SER A 67 8.49 -12.78 -0.47
N HIS A 68 9.40 -11.85 -0.68
CA HIS A 68 10.78 -12.15 -1.08
C HIS A 68 11.61 -12.76 0.06
N GLN A 69 11.15 -12.67 1.31
CA GLN A 69 11.88 -13.20 2.46
C GLN A 69 11.91 -14.74 2.43
N GLY A 70 13.09 -15.28 2.71
CA GLY A 70 13.38 -16.71 2.54
C GLY A 70 13.78 -17.10 1.11
N LEU A 71 13.63 -16.19 0.12
CA LEU A 71 14.00 -16.44 -1.29
C LEU A 71 15.36 -15.86 -1.67
N LEU A 72 15.99 -15.06 -0.81
CA LEU A 72 17.21 -14.31 -1.14
C LEU A 72 18.49 -15.08 -0.88
N GLY A 73 18.42 -16.13 -0.05
CA GLY A 73 19.54 -16.98 0.33
C GLY A 73 20.02 -17.93 -0.76
N LYS A 74 21.03 -18.72 -0.42
CA LYS A 74 21.48 -19.85 -1.23
C LYS A 74 20.73 -21.15 -0.92
N GLU A 75 20.00 -21.16 0.18
CA GLU A 75 19.24 -22.32 0.66
C GLU A 75 17.81 -22.28 0.12
N ASP A 76 17.22 -23.44 -0.05
CA ASP A 76 15.82 -23.60 -0.40
C ASP A 76 14.93 -22.88 0.66
N PRO A 77 13.87 -22.17 0.25
CA PRO A 77 12.97 -21.49 1.19
C PRO A 77 12.47 -22.36 2.32
N ALA A 78 12.21 -23.65 2.06
CA ALA A 78 11.78 -24.58 3.10
C ALA A 78 12.87 -24.79 4.17
N ALA A 79 14.15 -24.79 3.79
CA ALA A 79 15.26 -24.89 4.74
C ALA A 79 15.37 -23.63 5.62
N PHE A 80 15.21 -22.44 5.00
CA PHE A 80 15.20 -21.17 5.74
C PHE A 80 14.11 -21.14 6.80
N PHE A 81 12.87 -21.50 6.45
CA PHE A 81 11.74 -21.48 7.38
C PHE A 81 11.77 -22.62 8.40
N ALA A 82 12.40 -23.75 8.08
CA ALA A 82 12.59 -24.87 9.02
C ALA A 82 13.40 -24.46 10.27
N SER A 83 14.29 -23.46 10.15
CA SER A 83 15.05 -22.92 11.28
C SER A 83 14.16 -22.34 12.40
N ALA A 84 12.93 -21.92 12.06
CA ALA A 84 11.92 -21.44 12.99
C ALA A 84 10.83 -22.49 13.31
N GLY A 85 11.04 -23.76 12.95
CA GLY A 85 10.09 -24.85 13.18
C GLY A 85 8.88 -24.84 12.26
N ILE A 86 8.94 -24.14 11.10
CA ILE A 86 7.90 -24.16 10.08
C ILE A 86 8.12 -25.38 9.20
N ALA A 87 7.12 -26.27 9.13
CA ALA A 87 7.21 -27.47 8.33
C ALA A 87 7.19 -27.16 6.82
N LYS A 88 7.83 -28.01 6.01
CA LYS A 88 7.98 -27.80 4.57
C LYS A 88 6.63 -27.64 3.85
N ASP A 89 5.61 -28.33 4.26
CA ASP A 89 4.25 -28.27 3.71
C ASP A 89 3.49 -26.99 4.08
N GLN A 90 4.03 -26.23 5.02
CA GLN A 90 3.53 -24.87 5.38
C GLN A 90 4.20 -23.76 4.56
N VAL A 91 5.26 -24.06 3.81
CA VAL A 91 5.91 -23.12 2.90
C VAL A 91 5.19 -23.15 1.55
N LEU A 92 4.83 -21.99 1.04
CA LEU A 92 4.10 -21.88 -0.22
C LEU A 92 4.88 -22.52 -1.39
N GLN A 93 4.23 -23.42 -2.11
CA GLN A 93 4.83 -24.10 -3.24
C GLN A 93 5.22 -23.10 -4.37
N ASP A 94 4.39 -22.09 -4.63
CA ASP A 94 4.71 -21.02 -5.60
C ASP A 94 5.98 -20.24 -5.21
N ALA A 95 6.22 -19.99 -3.93
CA ALA A 95 7.46 -19.38 -3.46
C ALA A 95 8.69 -20.26 -3.78
N ILE A 96 8.57 -21.57 -3.57
CA ILE A 96 9.62 -22.55 -3.90
C ILE A 96 9.86 -22.61 -5.41
N ASP A 97 8.79 -22.61 -6.21
CA ASP A 97 8.87 -22.69 -7.66
C ASP A 97 9.49 -21.41 -8.26
N ILE A 98 9.11 -20.23 -7.77
CA ILE A 98 9.69 -18.95 -8.14
C ILE A 98 11.19 -18.91 -7.80
N TYR A 99 11.56 -19.32 -6.58
CA TYR A 99 12.95 -19.39 -6.16
C TYR A 99 13.81 -20.25 -7.11
N LYS A 100 13.28 -21.38 -7.57
CA LYS A 100 14.00 -22.33 -8.42
C LYS A 100 14.10 -21.91 -9.87
N THR A 101 13.14 -21.16 -10.39
CA THR A 101 12.96 -21.00 -11.84
C THR A 101 13.00 -19.56 -12.33
N VAL A 102 12.66 -18.57 -11.49
CA VAL A 102 12.66 -17.16 -11.90
C VAL A 102 14.03 -16.55 -11.64
N PRO A 103 14.74 -16.08 -12.69
CA PRO A 103 16.07 -15.52 -12.50
C PRO A 103 15.99 -14.16 -11.81
N ARG A 104 16.85 -13.96 -10.82
CA ARG A 104 17.07 -12.64 -10.23
C ARG A 104 18.01 -11.83 -11.11
N THR A 105 17.57 -10.66 -11.55
CA THR A 105 18.43 -9.76 -12.33
C THR A 105 19.42 -9.06 -11.39
N LYS A 106 20.71 -9.27 -11.63
CA LYS A 106 21.78 -8.67 -10.82
C LYS A 106 21.70 -7.14 -10.89
N GLY A 107 21.81 -6.49 -9.74
CA GLY A 107 21.76 -5.02 -9.61
C GLY A 107 20.35 -4.42 -9.55
N LEU A 108 19.31 -5.24 -9.65
CA LEU A 108 17.93 -4.85 -9.37
C LEU A 108 17.53 -5.24 -7.94
N SER A 109 16.28 -4.92 -7.57
CA SER A 109 15.78 -5.12 -6.21
C SER A 109 15.44 -6.57 -5.88
N VAL A 110 14.88 -6.78 -4.70
CA VAL A 110 14.62 -8.09 -4.11
C VAL A 110 13.18 -8.57 -4.30
N HIS A 111 12.26 -7.68 -4.61
CA HIS A 111 10.81 -7.92 -4.56
C HIS A 111 10.34 -8.84 -5.70
N VAL A 112 9.45 -9.78 -5.38
CA VAL A 112 8.71 -10.57 -6.35
C VAL A 112 7.38 -9.86 -6.62
N LEU A 113 7.15 -9.47 -7.88
CA LEU A 113 5.96 -8.73 -8.29
C LEU A 113 5.08 -9.58 -9.19
N THR A 114 3.80 -9.71 -8.84
CA THR A 114 2.78 -10.36 -9.67
C THR A 114 2.23 -9.35 -10.68
N GLY A 115 2.18 -9.73 -11.96
CA GLY A 115 1.75 -8.89 -13.08
C GLY A 115 2.62 -9.09 -14.32
N PRO A 116 2.46 -8.24 -15.39
CA PRO A 116 1.57 -7.07 -15.40
C PRO A 116 0.10 -7.41 -15.66
N ILE A 117 -0.79 -6.62 -15.09
CA ILE A 117 -2.23 -6.64 -15.42
C ILE A 117 -2.51 -5.52 -16.41
N TYR A 118 -3.01 -5.88 -17.57
CA TYR A 118 -3.46 -4.94 -18.59
C TYR A 118 -4.92 -4.55 -18.38
N VAL A 119 -5.21 -3.27 -18.20
CA VAL A 119 -6.57 -2.76 -18.05
C VAL A 119 -7.03 -2.17 -19.37
N GLU A 120 -7.99 -2.82 -20.03
CA GLU A 120 -8.52 -2.37 -21.31
C GLU A 120 -9.04 -0.94 -21.25
N GLY A 121 -8.69 -0.15 -22.25
CA GLY A 121 -9.10 1.24 -22.38
C GLY A 121 -8.26 2.23 -21.57
N ALA A 122 -7.36 1.81 -20.68
CA ALA A 122 -6.44 2.71 -20.02
C ALA A 122 -5.42 3.29 -21.01
N ALA A 123 -5.14 4.58 -20.93
CA ALA A 123 -4.23 5.30 -21.82
C ALA A 123 -3.40 6.33 -21.04
N PRO A 124 -2.25 6.78 -21.57
CA PRO A 124 -1.46 7.83 -20.93
C PRO A 124 -2.30 9.08 -20.64
N GLY A 125 -2.18 9.59 -19.42
CA GLY A 125 -2.95 10.73 -18.90
C GLY A 125 -4.28 10.37 -18.26
N ASP A 126 -4.68 9.08 -18.27
CA ASP A 126 -5.76 8.60 -17.42
C ASP A 126 -5.27 8.39 -15.98
N MET A 127 -6.18 8.17 -15.06
CA MET A 127 -5.91 7.76 -13.68
C MET A 127 -6.47 6.36 -13.46
N LEU A 128 -5.64 5.48 -12.91
CA LEU A 128 -6.08 4.15 -12.46
C LEU A 128 -6.39 4.22 -10.96
N GLU A 129 -7.64 3.98 -10.60
CA GLU A 129 -8.06 3.74 -9.22
C GLU A 129 -7.96 2.25 -8.93
N VAL A 130 -7.26 1.92 -7.86
CA VAL A 130 -7.15 0.56 -7.31
C VAL A 130 -7.84 0.54 -5.96
N ARG A 131 -9.05 -0.05 -5.89
CA ARG A 131 -9.79 -0.24 -4.64
C ARG A 131 -9.36 -1.53 -3.98
N ILE A 132 -9.01 -1.45 -2.70
CA ILE A 132 -8.58 -2.59 -1.91
C ILE A 132 -9.79 -3.11 -1.14
N HIS A 133 -10.37 -4.21 -1.62
CA HIS A 133 -11.54 -4.80 -0.96
C HIS A 133 -11.16 -5.73 0.18
N ASN A 134 -10.10 -6.52 0.01
CA ASN A 134 -9.67 -7.49 1.01
C ASN A 134 -8.19 -7.82 0.87
N LEU A 135 -7.56 -8.19 2.00
CA LEU A 135 -6.17 -8.62 2.09
C LEU A 135 -6.09 -9.77 3.09
N GLU A 136 -5.71 -10.95 2.61
CA GLU A 136 -5.67 -12.19 3.37
C GLU A 136 -4.25 -12.71 3.45
N LEU A 137 -3.76 -13.03 4.65
CA LEU A 137 -2.49 -13.71 4.83
C LEU A 137 -2.57 -15.13 4.26
N ARG A 138 -1.58 -15.51 3.44
CA ARG A 138 -1.49 -16.85 2.84
C ARG A 138 -0.75 -17.82 3.74
N VAL A 139 0.01 -17.32 4.73
CA VAL A 139 0.81 -18.08 5.66
C VAL A 139 0.68 -17.53 7.07
N PRO A 140 0.79 -18.35 8.14
CA PRO A 140 0.70 -17.91 9.53
C PRO A 140 2.07 -17.46 10.08
N TYR A 141 2.93 -16.88 9.24
CA TYR A 141 4.24 -16.37 9.63
C TYR A 141 4.67 -15.23 8.70
N GLY A 142 5.60 -14.43 9.18
CA GLY A 142 6.27 -13.40 8.39
C GLY A 142 7.69 -13.19 8.86
N VAL A 143 8.45 -12.36 8.17
CA VAL A 143 9.87 -12.09 8.47
C VAL A 143 10.10 -10.61 8.58
N ASN A 144 10.69 -10.16 9.68
CA ASN A 144 11.35 -8.85 9.73
C ASN A 144 12.86 -9.10 9.62
N ASN A 145 13.53 -8.39 8.74
CA ASN A 145 14.94 -8.61 8.48
C ASN A 145 15.70 -7.27 8.51
N SER A 146 16.82 -7.27 9.20
CA SER A 146 17.71 -6.12 9.25
C SER A 146 19.17 -6.59 9.28
N GLY A 147 20.09 -5.68 9.03
CA GLY A 147 21.50 -6.01 8.98
C GLY A 147 22.40 -4.78 9.07
N PRO A 148 23.71 -4.96 8.91
CA PRO A 148 24.70 -3.90 9.12
C PRO A 148 24.51 -2.65 8.25
N THR A 149 23.89 -2.81 7.08
CA THR A 149 23.74 -1.71 6.09
C THR A 149 22.28 -1.33 5.83
N SER A 150 21.32 -1.94 6.53
CA SER A 150 19.89 -1.67 6.35
C SER A 150 19.35 -0.59 7.30
N GLY A 151 18.22 -0.02 6.91
CA GLY A 151 17.48 0.91 7.74
C GLY A 151 18.11 2.30 7.87
N VAL A 152 17.53 3.11 8.74
CA VAL A 152 17.94 4.49 9.02
C VAL A 152 19.15 4.58 9.98
N LEU A 153 19.58 3.45 10.56
CA LEU A 153 20.70 3.36 11.48
C LEU A 153 21.75 2.35 10.97
N PRO A 154 22.39 2.59 9.82
CA PRO A 154 23.43 1.70 9.32
C PRO A 154 24.58 1.62 10.34
N GLY A 155 25.09 0.39 10.56
CA GLY A 155 26.13 0.11 11.56
C GLY A 155 25.60 -0.16 12.98
N LEU A 156 24.28 -0.08 13.22
CA LEU A 156 23.70 -0.46 14.52
C LEU A 156 23.88 -1.97 14.80
N LEU A 157 23.71 -2.80 13.79
CA LEU A 157 23.91 -4.25 13.86
C LEU A 157 25.24 -4.63 13.19
N SER A 158 25.98 -5.56 13.79
CA SER A 158 27.22 -6.10 13.21
C SER A 158 26.98 -7.23 12.20
N GLU A 159 25.84 -7.93 12.32
CA GLU A 159 25.48 -9.08 11.51
C GLU A 159 24.01 -9.00 11.06
N PRO A 160 23.61 -9.72 9.99
CA PRO A 160 22.21 -9.86 9.62
C PRO A 160 21.38 -10.48 10.75
N ALA A 161 20.19 -9.97 10.99
CA ALA A 161 19.31 -10.38 12.09
C ALA A 161 17.87 -10.67 11.57
N PRO A 162 17.66 -11.71 10.76
CA PRO A 162 16.32 -12.10 10.35
C PRO A 162 15.54 -12.66 11.53
N LYS A 163 14.32 -12.14 11.72
CA LYS A 163 13.39 -12.62 12.75
C LYS A 163 12.13 -13.18 12.07
N ILE A 164 11.96 -14.50 12.12
CA ILE A 164 10.73 -15.16 11.69
C ILE A 164 9.72 -15.03 12.81
N ILE A 165 8.56 -14.46 12.53
CA ILE A 165 7.51 -14.11 13.50
C ILE A 165 6.25 -14.89 13.17
N LYS A 166 5.70 -15.60 14.16
CA LYS A 166 4.41 -16.29 14.02
C LYS A 166 3.26 -15.29 14.04
N LEU A 167 2.26 -15.53 13.20
CA LEU A 167 1.07 -14.70 13.07
C LEU A 167 -0.16 -15.48 13.57
N ASP A 168 -0.80 -14.99 14.62
CA ASP A 168 -2.10 -15.49 15.05
C ASP A 168 -3.19 -14.77 14.26
N THR A 169 -3.58 -15.36 13.14
CA THR A 169 -4.57 -14.77 12.23
C THR A 169 -5.99 -14.75 12.82
N LYS A 170 -6.27 -15.58 13.84
CA LYS A 170 -7.57 -15.56 14.53
C LYS A 170 -7.69 -14.38 15.50
N ARG A 171 -6.61 -14.06 16.19
CA ARG A 171 -6.51 -12.91 17.11
C ARG A 171 -6.08 -11.62 16.41
N ASN A 172 -5.69 -11.74 15.15
CA ASN A 172 -5.18 -10.63 14.32
C ASN A 172 -3.93 -9.96 14.93
N VAL A 173 -2.97 -10.76 15.41
CA VAL A 173 -1.72 -10.28 16.02
C VAL A 173 -0.51 -11.06 15.53
N ALA A 174 0.65 -10.39 15.45
CA ALA A 174 1.96 -11.01 15.33
C ALA A 174 2.56 -11.23 16.72
N LEU A 175 3.07 -12.42 16.96
CA LEU A 175 3.69 -12.83 18.23
C LEU A 175 5.17 -12.45 18.20
N PHE A 176 5.49 -11.18 18.50
CA PHE A 176 6.85 -10.67 18.40
C PHE A 176 7.79 -11.26 19.46
N SER A 177 7.30 -11.40 20.69
CA SER A 177 7.95 -12.11 21.79
C SER A 177 6.88 -12.62 22.76
N ASP A 178 7.30 -13.27 23.84
CA ASP A 178 6.36 -13.80 24.86
C ASP A 178 5.48 -12.69 25.48
N ASP A 179 6.02 -11.46 25.57
CA ASP A 179 5.34 -10.30 26.18
C ASP A 179 4.91 -9.23 25.18
N ILE A 180 5.18 -9.39 23.88
CA ILE A 180 4.91 -8.35 22.87
C ILE A 180 4.10 -8.93 21.71
N GLU A 181 2.90 -8.40 21.55
CA GLU A 181 2.01 -8.69 20.43
C GLU A 181 1.81 -7.41 19.59
N VAL A 182 1.92 -7.54 18.26
CA VAL A 182 1.72 -6.43 17.34
C VAL A 182 0.43 -6.65 16.55
N PRO A 183 -0.57 -5.76 16.62
CA PRO A 183 -1.77 -5.88 15.80
C PRO A 183 -1.44 -5.93 14.31
N LEU A 184 -2.08 -6.86 13.57
CA LEU A 184 -1.91 -6.97 12.13
C LEU A 184 -2.73 -5.90 11.40
N ALA A 185 -2.14 -5.35 10.35
CA ALA A 185 -2.76 -4.43 9.42
C ALA A 185 -2.19 -4.68 8.02
N PRO A 186 -2.61 -5.75 7.32
CA PRO A 186 -2.01 -6.17 6.07
C PRO A 186 -2.17 -5.12 4.97
N PHE A 187 -1.13 -4.97 4.15
CA PHE A 187 -1.15 -4.15 2.95
C PHE A 187 -0.08 -4.62 1.94
N LEU A 188 -0.12 -4.06 0.73
CA LEU A 188 0.87 -4.32 -0.32
C LEU A 188 1.84 -3.14 -0.37
N GLY A 189 3.12 -3.36 -0.09
CA GLY A 189 4.17 -2.34 -0.15
C GLY A 189 4.33 -1.81 -1.57
N ILE A 190 4.23 -2.70 -2.56
CA ILE A 190 4.31 -2.33 -3.97
C ILE A 190 2.95 -2.41 -4.66
N MET A 191 2.48 -1.26 -5.12
CA MET A 191 1.42 -1.12 -6.12
C MET A 191 1.86 -0.10 -7.16
N SER A 192 1.96 -0.50 -8.43
CA SER A 192 2.56 0.30 -9.49
C SER A 192 1.86 0.11 -10.83
N VAL A 193 1.70 1.18 -11.59
CA VAL A 193 1.61 1.08 -13.05
C VAL A 193 3.02 1.05 -13.64
N ALA A 194 3.19 0.54 -14.85
CA ALA A 194 4.49 0.60 -15.51
C ALA A 194 4.90 2.05 -15.81
N PRO A 195 6.19 2.42 -15.67
CA PRO A 195 6.71 3.72 -16.11
C PRO A 195 6.54 3.90 -17.62
N SER A 196 6.70 5.13 -18.11
CA SER A 196 6.62 5.36 -19.56
C SER A 196 7.68 4.57 -20.33
N ARG A 197 7.40 4.21 -21.59
CA ARG A 197 8.26 3.33 -22.39
C ARG A 197 9.67 3.88 -22.68
N ASP A 198 9.85 5.19 -22.56
CA ASP A 198 11.18 5.82 -22.67
C ASP A 198 12.10 5.52 -21.47
N VAL A 199 11.53 5.07 -20.36
CA VAL A 199 12.28 4.65 -19.17
C VAL A 199 12.71 3.18 -19.22
N LEU A 200 12.22 2.39 -20.16
CA LEU A 200 12.47 0.96 -20.39
C LEU A 200 12.18 0.07 -19.16
N LEU A 201 13.00 0.17 -18.11
CA LEU A 201 12.93 -0.67 -16.92
C LEU A 201 13.37 0.13 -15.70
N VAL A 202 12.63 -0.02 -14.59
CA VAL A 202 13.00 0.56 -13.28
C VAL A 202 13.15 -0.54 -12.23
N SER A 203 14.05 -0.31 -11.26
CA SER A 203 14.14 -1.15 -10.07
C SER A 203 12.82 -1.07 -9.29
N SER A 204 12.40 -2.18 -8.69
CA SER A 204 11.23 -2.20 -7.82
C SER A 204 11.48 -1.59 -6.44
N ARG A 205 12.72 -1.18 -6.10
CA ARG A 205 13.03 -0.62 -4.79
C ARG A 205 12.46 0.78 -4.58
N PRO A 206 12.75 1.81 -5.41
CA PRO A 206 12.29 3.15 -5.11
C PRO A 206 10.82 3.35 -5.49
N PRO A 207 10.03 4.04 -4.66
CA PRO A 207 8.76 4.59 -5.08
C PRO A 207 8.97 5.77 -6.03
N TRP A 208 7.99 6.03 -6.91
CA TRP A 208 8.00 7.20 -7.78
C TRP A 208 6.60 7.57 -8.28
N ARG A 209 6.51 8.41 -9.30
CA ARG A 209 5.25 8.90 -9.89
C ARG A 209 4.31 7.80 -10.38
N TRP A 210 4.82 6.63 -10.71
CA TRP A 210 4.02 5.45 -11.11
C TRP A 210 3.54 4.59 -9.93
N GLY A 211 3.77 5.02 -8.69
CA GLY A 211 3.63 4.19 -7.50
C GLY A 211 4.94 3.49 -7.21
N GLY A 212 4.96 2.16 -7.25
CA GLY A 212 6.13 1.34 -6.90
C GLY A 212 6.14 0.98 -5.44
N ASN A 213 7.33 0.96 -4.83
CA ASN A 213 7.53 0.63 -3.42
C ASN A 213 7.17 1.80 -2.52
N ILE A 214 5.88 2.07 -2.42
CA ILE A 214 5.39 3.22 -1.65
C ILE A 214 5.29 2.95 -0.15
N ASP A 215 5.34 1.69 0.26
CA ASP A 215 5.30 1.22 1.65
C ASP A 215 4.33 2.03 2.53
N PHE A 216 3.14 2.23 1.96
CA PHE A 216 2.15 3.09 2.56
C PHE A 216 1.14 2.30 3.38
N ASN A 217 1.35 2.23 4.68
CA ASN A 217 0.59 1.42 5.63
C ASN A 217 -0.89 1.84 5.82
N LYS A 218 -1.38 2.85 5.08
CA LYS A 218 -2.81 3.22 5.04
C LYS A 218 -3.55 2.53 3.89
N LEU A 219 -2.85 1.80 3.01
CA LEU A 219 -3.46 1.04 1.91
C LEU A 219 -3.97 -0.33 2.37
N VAL A 220 -4.70 -0.34 3.46
CA VAL A 220 -5.41 -1.50 4.01
C VAL A 220 -6.74 -1.73 3.30
N ALA A 221 -7.45 -2.82 3.63
CA ALA A 221 -8.79 -3.07 3.10
C ALA A 221 -9.74 -1.87 3.38
N GLY A 222 -10.46 -1.43 2.36
CA GLY A 222 -11.33 -0.25 2.38
C GLY A 222 -10.67 1.03 1.87
N ALA A 223 -9.36 1.03 1.60
CA ALA A 223 -8.66 2.15 0.97
C ALA A 223 -8.69 2.06 -0.56
N SER A 224 -8.42 3.20 -1.21
CA SER A 224 -8.21 3.32 -2.65
C SER A 224 -6.89 4.03 -2.93
N LEU A 225 -6.13 3.51 -3.90
CA LEU A 225 -4.94 4.14 -4.45
C LEU A 225 -5.23 4.65 -5.86
N TYR A 226 -4.74 5.84 -6.18
CA TYR A 226 -4.90 6.53 -7.46
C TYR A 226 -3.54 6.73 -8.11
N LEU A 227 -3.33 6.13 -9.27
CA LEU A 227 -2.07 6.12 -10.00
C LEU A 227 -2.22 6.84 -11.36
N PRO A 228 -1.36 7.79 -11.71
CA PRO A 228 -1.33 8.35 -13.06
C PRO A 228 -0.87 7.30 -14.06
N VAL A 229 -1.57 7.14 -15.18
CA VAL A 229 -1.26 6.15 -16.22
C VAL A 229 -0.26 6.72 -17.24
N PHE A 230 0.82 5.99 -17.50
CA PHE A 230 1.88 6.37 -18.44
C PHE A 230 1.87 5.54 -19.73
N ASN A 231 1.22 4.37 -19.75
CA ASN A 231 1.18 3.46 -20.89
C ASN A 231 -0.23 2.97 -21.18
N THR A 232 -0.49 2.59 -22.44
CA THR A 232 -1.72 1.89 -22.80
C THR A 232 -1.86 0.62 -21.98
N GLY A 233 -3.03 0.42 -21.38
CA GLY A 233 -3.31 -0.70 -20.49
C GLY A 233 -2.78 -0.54 -19.08
N ALA A 234 -2.18 0.60 -18.71
CA ALA A 234 -1.57 0.89 -17.41
C ALA A 234 -0.44 -0.09 -17.02
N GLN A 235 -0.56 -1.39 -17.32
CA GLN A 235 0.40 -2.45 -16.96
C GLN A 235 0.68 -2.46 -15.45
N PHE A 236 -0.32 -2.85 -14.68
CA PHE A 236 -0.23 -2.82 -13.21
C PHE A 236 0.53 -4.02 -12.66
N TYR A 237 1.39 -3.74 -11.68
CA TYR A 237 2.16 -4.71 -10.88
C TYR A 237 1.88 -4.54 -9.40
N THR A 238 1.95 -5.63 -8.65
CA THR A 238 1.88 -5.60 -7.20
C THR A 238 2.72 -6.69 -6.56
N GLY A 239 3.18 -6.44 -5.34
CA GLY A 239 4.00 -7.37 -4.58
C GLY A 239 4.39 -6.77 -3.25
N ASP A 240 5.48 -7.28 -2.67
CA ASP A 240 6.00 -6.84 -1.39
C ASP A 240 4.90 -6.82 -0.30
N PRO A 241 4.35 -7.99 -0.02
CA PRO A 241 3.21 -8.12 0.89
C PRO A 241 3.63 -8.04 2.34
N HIS A 242 2.99 -7.15 3.10
CA HIS A 242 3.28 -6.88 4.51
C HIS A 242 2.11 -7.32 5.39
N ALA A 243 2.40 -7.99 6.51
CA ALA A 243 1.40 -8.26 7.55
C ALA A 243 1.15 -7.04 8.43
N VAL A 244 2.18 -6.22 8.65
CA VAL A 244 2.14 -4.93 9.35
C VAL A 244 3.46 -4.19 9.19
N GLN A 245 3.37 -2.85 9.11
CA GLN A 245 4.49 -1.92 9.11
C GLN A 245 4.08 -0.65 9.86
N ALA A 246 4.99 -0.06 10.62
CA ALA A 246 4.83 1.28 11.15
C ALA A 246 5.37 2.33 10.19
N ASP A 247 4.95 3.60 10.37
CA ASP A 247 5.47 4.73 9.62
C ASP A 247 7.00 4.79 9.73
N GLY A 248 7.68 5.01 8.60
CA GLY A 248 9.13 5.13 8.47
C GLY A 248 9.86 3.87 8.06
N GLU A 249 9.29 2.67 8.28
CA GLU A 249 9.92 1.36 7.98
C GLU A 249 11.39 1.27 8.43
N VAL A 250 11.68 1.78 9.59
CA VAL A 250 12.99 2.27 10.04
C VAL A 250 14.15 1.28 9.99
N ASN A 251 13.91 -0.03 9.97
CA ASN A 251 14.98 -1.03 9.86
C ASN A 251 15.14 -1.62 8.43
N GLY A 252 14.29 -1.19 7.49
CA GLY A 252 14.35 -1.57 6.08
C GLY A 252 13.50 -2.77 5.69
N THR A 253 12.61 -3.25 6.57
CA THR A 253 11.56 -4.22 6.27
C THR A 253 10.37 -4.07 7.23
N ALA A 254 9.17 -4.45 6.75
CA ALA A 254 7.98 -4.67 7.56
C ALA A 254 8.05 -6.03 8.31
N ILE A 255 6.90 -6.58 8.71
CA ILE A 255 6.72 -8.03 8.83
C ILE A 255 6.26 -8.52 7.44
N GLU A 256 7.22 -8.96 6.66
CA GLU A 256 7.04 -9.45 5.31
C GLU A 256 6.28 -10.78 5.32
N ALA A 257 5.09 -10.83 4.71
CA ALA A 257 4.28 -12.04 4.71
C ALA A 257 3.39 -12.12 3.46
N SER A 258 3.42 -13.24 2.76
CA SER A 258 2.65 -13.45 1.53
C SER A 258 1.15 -13.22 1.73
N LEU A 259 0.52 -12.47 0.81
CA LEU A 259 -0.88 -12.07 0.83
C LEU A 259 -1.63 -12.54 -0.42
N THR A 260 -2.93 -12.74 -0.26
CA THR A 260 -3.91 -12.71 -1.35
C THR A 260 -4.71 -11.42 -1.24
N ALA A 261 -4.67 -10.60 -2.29
CA ALA A 261 -5.38 -9.32 -2.36
C ALA A 261 -6.61 -9.42 -3.28
N THR A 262 -7.73 -8.81 -2.89
CA THR A 262 -8.89 -8.60 -3.76
C THR A 262 -8.95 -7.13 -4.13
N LEU A 263 -8.59 -6.82 -5.38
CA LEU A 263 -8.44 -5.46 -5.89
C LEU A 263 -9.42 -5.21 -7.04
N GLN A 264 -10.08 -4.05 -7.06
CA GLN A 264 -10.89 -3.58 -8.17
C GLN A 264 -10.17 -2.47 -8.92
N PHE A 265 -10.20 -2.51 -10.24
CA PHE A 265 -9.49 -1.58 -11.11
C PHE A 265 -10.46 -0.69 -11.89
N ILE A 266 -10.38 0.62 -11.73
CA ILE A 266 -11.27 1.58 -12.40
C ILE A 266 -10.43 2.64 -13.12
N VAL A 267 -10.71 2.84 -14.41
CA VAL A 267 -10.04 3.85 -15.24
C VAL A 267 -10.87 5.13 -15.26
N HIS A 268 -10.28 6.24 -14.79
CA HIS A 268 -10.86 7.57 -14.89
C HIS A 268 -10.18 8.34 -16.02
N LYS A 269 -10.92 8.55 -17.10
CA LYS A 269 -10.39 9.13 -18.35
C LYS A 269 -9.89 10.54 -18.16
N GLY A 270 -8.63 10.79 -18.52
CA GLY A 270 -7.99 12.11 -18.49
C GLY A 270 -7.67 12.64 -17.10
N ALA A 271 -8.08 11.97 -16.01
CA ALA A 271 -7.93 12.46 -14.64
C ALA A 271 -6.48 12.44 -14.12
N GLY A 272 -5.59 11.70 -14.76
CA GLY A 272 -4.19 11.61 -14.38
C GLY A 272 -3.31 12.76 -14.85
N LYS A 273 -3.80 13.61 -15.78
CA LYS A 273 -3.00 14.69 -16.39
C LYS A 273 -2.49 15.73 -15.38
N ALA A 274 -3.27 16.00 -14.34
CA ALA A 274 -2.92 16.96 -13.31
C ALA A 274 -2.21 16.32 -12.11
N MET A 275 -2.02 15.00 -12.09
CA MET A 275 -1.37 14.30 -10.98
C MET A 275 0.15 14.29 -11.18
N ASN A 276 0.88 14.87 -10.24
CA ASN A 276 2.34 14.72 -10.19
C ASN A 276 2.77 13.45 -9.47
N TRP A 277 2.02 13.07 -8.46
CA TRP A 277 2.27 11.94 -7.58
C TRP A 277 1.00 11.09 -7.39
N PRO A 278 1.12 9.83 -6.96
CA PRO A 278 -0.02 9.05 -6.51
C PRO A 278 -0.79 9.78 -5.41
N ARG A 279 -2.08 9.49 -5.31
CA ARG A 279 -2.96 9.92 -4.22
C ARG A 279 -3.67 8.71 -3.66
N ALA A 280 -4.17 8.81 -2.44
CA ALA A 280 -4.98 7.73 -1.86
C ALA A 280 -6.11 8.30 -1.02
N GLU A 281 -7.06 7.44 -0.65
CA GLU A 281 -8.07 7.76 0.34
C GLU A 281 -8.53 6.52 1.09
N ASP A 282 -9.05 6.74 2.29
CA ASP A 282 -9.85 5.78 3.03
C ASP A 282 -11.19 6.40 3.45
N ALA A 283 -11.93 5.76 4.35
CA ALA A 283 -13.19 6.28 4.85
C ALA A 283 -13.05 7.64 5.57
N THR A 284 -11.86 7.99 6.07
CA THR A 284 -11.63 9.09 7.01
C THR A 284 -10.74 10.20 6.45
N HIS A 285 -9.82 9.88 5.53
CA HIS A 285 -8.83 10.82 5.03
C HIS A 285 -8.67 10.74 3.51
N TYR A 286 -8.23 11.85 2.92
CA TYR A 286 -7.50 11.88 1.66
C TYR A 286 -6.01 11.93 1.96
N TYR A 287 -5.20 11.34 1.07
CA TYR A 287 -3.75 11.29 1.21
C TYR A 287 -3.07 11.84 -0.03
N THR A 288 -2.15 12.76 0.18
CA THR A 288 -1.26 13.31 -0.86
C THR A 288 0.17 12.85 -0.57
N MET A 289 0.98 12.68 -1.61
CA MET A 289 2.32 12.09 -1.48
C MET A 289 3.37 13.03 -2.06
N GLY A 290 4.59 12.94 -1.52
CA GLY A 290 5.80 13.55 -2.06
C GLY A 290 6.96 12.61 -1.86
N MET A 291 7.82 12.47 -2.88
CA MET A 291 8.88 11.46 -2.91
C MET A 291 10.18 12.08 -3.41
N ASP A 292 11.27 11.89 -2.65
CA ASP A 292 12.61 12.38 -3.02
C ASP A 292 13.71 11.62 -2.28
N LEU A 293 14.95 11.74 -2.74
CA LEU A 293 16.14 11.24 -2.04
C LEU A 293 16.38 12.01 -0.71
N ASP A 294 15.86 13.22 -0.59
CA ASP A 294 15.94 14.08 0.59
C ASP A 294 14.56 14.25 1.21
N LEU A 295 14.39 13.83 2.46
CA LEU A 295 13.14 13.96 3.22
C LEU A 295 12.59 15.40 3.26
N ASN A 296 13.46 16.42 3.29
CA ASN A 296 12.99 17.81 3.27
C ASN A 296 12.43 18.19 1.91
N VAL A 297 12.96 17.63 0.82
CA VAL A 297 12.38 17.81 -0.52
C VAL A 297 11.06 17.06 -0.63
N ALA A 298 11.01 15.80 -0.17
CA ALA A 298 9.78 15.01 -0.12
C ALA A 298 8.68 15.74 0.69
N MET A 299 9.03 16.35 1.83
CA MET A 299 8.09 17.15 2.63
C MET A 299 7.55 18.36 1.86
N ARG A 300 8.42 19.09 1.15
CA ARG A 300 7.99 20.22 0.31
C ARG A 300 7.06 19.78 -0.81
N GLN A 301 7.31 18.61 -1.41
CA GLN A 301 6.48 18.05 -2.46
C GLN A 301 5.12 17.61 -1.91
N ALA A 302 5.07 16.85 -0.82
CA ALA A 302 3.84 16.43 -0.16
C ALA A 302 2.96 17.63 0.24
N THR A 303 3.59 18.69 0.79
CA THR A 303 2.89 19.93 1.12
C THR A 303 2.33 20.62 -0.11
N ARG A 304 3.11 20.70 -1.21
CA ARG A 304 2.65 21.27 -2.48
C ARG A 304 1.46 20.51 -3.05
N GLU A 305 1.53 19.19 -3.04
CA GLU A 305 0.42 18.35 -3.50
C GLU A 305 -0.83 18.49 -2.60
N THR A 306 -0.64 18.65 -1.28
CA THR A 306 -1.75 18.97 -0.37
C THR A 306 -2.42 20.31 -0.74
N VAL A 307 -1.63 21.35 -0.95
CA VAL A 307 -2.15 22.66 -1.37
C VAL A 307 -2.86 22.56 -2.72
N ASN A 308 -2.26 21.88 -3.69
CA ASN A 308 -2.88 21.69 -5.01
C ASN A 308 -4.20 20.93 -4.88
N PHE A 309 -4.24 19.82 -4.13
CA PHE A 309 -5.45 19.04 -3.89
C PHE A 309 -6.56 19.87 -3.26
N LEU A 310 -6.25 20.66 -2.22
CA LEU A 310 -7.22 21.52 -1.54
C LEU A 310 -7.79 22.60 -2.46
N ARG A 311 -6.96 23.14 -3.34
CA ARG A 311 -7.38 24.11 -4.36
C ARG A 311 -8.26 23.49 -5.45
N GLU A 312 -7.84 22.34 -5.95
CA GLU A 312 -8.52 21.64 -7.05
C GLU A 312 -9.89 21.09 -6.63
N GLU A 313 -9.96 20.47 -5.46
CA GLU A 313 -11.16 19.74 -5.04
C GLU A 313 -12.12 20.60 -4.20
N PHE A 314 -11.59 21.57 -3.46
CA PHE A 314 -12.40 22.40 -2.55
C PHE A 314 -12.46 23.87 -2.95
N GLY A 315 -11.77 24.27 -4.01
CA GLY A 315 -11.83 25.63 -4.55
C GLY A 315 -11.19 26.69 -3.65
N LEU A 316 -10.25 26.29 -2.76
CA LEU A 316 -9.57 27.23 -1.88
C LEU A 316 -8.57 28.11 -2.64
N SER A 317 -8.32 29.32 -2.13
CA SER A 317 -7.17 30.12 -2.55
C SER A 317 -5.85 29.41 -2.18
N THR A 318 -4.74 29.84 -2.75
CA THR A 318 -3.42 29.28 -2.38
C THR A 318 -3.11 29.54 -0.91
N GLU A 319 -3.44 30.76 -0.45
CA GLU A 319 -3.22 31.21 0.93
C GLU A 319 -4.04 30.39 1.92
N ASP A 320 -5.34 30.20 1.65
CA ASP A 320 -6.24 29.42 2.51
C ASP A 320 -5.88 27.93 2.52
N ALA A 321 -5.55 27.35 1.34
CA ALA A 321 -5.12 25.97 1.24
C ALA A 321 -3.82 25.71 2.03
N TYR A 322 -2.86 26.65 1.94
CA TYR A 322 -1.60 26.52 2.67
C TYR A 322 -1.79 26.73 4.18
N ALA A 323 -2.64 27.69 4.58
CA ALA A 323 -3.01 27.87 5.98
C ALA A 323 -3.72 26.62 6.54
N LEU A 324 -4.70 26.07 5.81
CA LEU A 324 -5.42 24.86 6.21
C LEU A 324 -4.48 23.65 6.31
N ALA A 325 -3.54 23.51 5.38
CA ALA A 325 -2.51 22.46 5.44
C ALA A 325 -1.69 22.54 6.73
N SER A 326 -1.36 23.75 7.20
CA SER A 326 -0.58 23.96 8.41
C SER A 326 -1.33 23.67 9.71
N ILE A 327 -2.66 23.88 9.74
CA ILE A 327 -3.44 23.80 10.98
C ILE A 327 -4.26 22.52 11.12
N ALA A 328 -4.41 21.72 10.04
CA ALA A 328 -5.33 20.60 10.03
C ALA A 328 -4.88 19.36 9.23
N VAL A 329 -3.70 19.39 8.61
CA VAL A 329 -3.16 18.25 7.88
C VAL A 329 -1.90 17.75 8.57
N ASP A 330 -1.90 16.49 9.01
CA ASP A 330 -0.71 15.84 9.52
C ASP A 330 0.16 15.35 8.37
N PHE A 331 1.48 15.57 8.48
CA PHE A 331 2.47 15.01 7.54
C PHE A 331 3.31 13.97 8.25
N ARG A 332 3.50 12.81 7.59
CA ARG A 332 4.23 11.66 8.14
C ARG A 332 5.15 11.03 7.11
N VAL A 333 6.17 10.34 7.58
CA VAL A 333 7.10 9.56 6.76
C VAL A 333 6.51 8.16 6.57
N ALA A 334 6.18 7.77 5.35
CA ALA A 334 5.69 6.41 5.09
C ALA A 334 6.84 5.40 5.17
N GLU A 335 7.93 5.68 4.45
CA GLU A 335 9.17 4.94 4.48
C GLU A 335 10.37 5.91 4.33
N ALA A 336 11.54 5.53 4.85
CA ALA A 336 12.78 6.31 4.83
C ALA A 336 14.00 5.46 4.41
N VAL A 337 13.78 4.33 3.74
CA VAL A 337 14.79 3.27 3.57
C VAL A 337 14.97 2.77 2.14
N ASP A 338 14.13 3.17 1.18
CA ASP A 338 14.14 2.66 -0.19
C ASP A 338 14.86 3.54 -1.21
N SER A 339 15.87 4.25 -0.78
CA SER A 339 16.63 5.25 -1.53
C SER A 339 15.83 6.53 -1.79
N VAL A 340 14.70 6.45 -2.47
CA VAL A 340 13.70 7.52 -2.54
C VAL A 340 12.77 7.36 -1.34
N GLN A 341 12.61 8.40 -0.56
CA GLN A 341 11.84 8.42 0.68
C GLN A 341 10.47 9.05 0.42
N MET A 342 9.44 8.58 1.13
CA MET A 342 8.08 9.08 0.94
C MET A 342 7.53 9.78 2.18
N ILE A 343 7.02 11.00 1.97
CA ILE A 343 6.17 11.72 2.93
C ILE A 343 4.75 11.80 2.39
N TYR A 344 3.78 11.64 3.29
CA TYR A 344 2.36 11.82 2.95
C TYR A 344 1.68 12.82 3.86
N GLY A 345 0.73 13.59 3.28
CA GLY A 345 -0.20 14.45 4.01
C GLY A 345 -1.53 13.75 4.25
N MET A 346 -2.04 13.79 5.48
CA MET A 346 -3.32 13.23 5.91
C MET A 346 -4.35 14.33 6.02
N ILE A 347 -5.27 14.44 5.06
CA ILE A 347 -6.31 15.47 5.02
C ILE A 347 -7.61 14.86 5.57
N PRO A 348 -8.05 15.22 6.79
CA PRO A 348 -9.25 14.64 7.38
C PRO A 348 -10.52 15.02 6.61
N LYS A 349 -11.28 14.05 6.13
CA LYS A 349 -12.54 14.28 5.41
C LYS A 349 -13.57 15.04 6.23
N LYS A 350 -13.56 14.87 7.56
CA LYS A 350 -14.46 15.58 8.50
C LYS A 350 -14.30 17.10 8.54
N LEU A 351 -13.24 17.66 7.96
CA LEU A 351 -13.05 19.11 7.85
C LEU A 351 -14.05 19.73 6.88
N PHE A 352 -14.60 18.96 5.97
CA PHE A 352 -15.41 19.44 4.86
C PHE A 352 -16.88 19.05 5.06
N LYS A 353 -17.79 19.97 4.82
CA LYS A 353 -19.24 19.70 4.86
C LYS A 353 -19.68 18.79 3.70
N GLN A 354 -18.94 18.80 2.61
CA GLN A 354 -19.12 17.91 1.46
C GLN A 354 -17.78 17.25 1.17
N THR A 355 -17.79 15.95 0.97
CA THR A 355 -16.63 15.15 0.61
C THR A 355 -16.81 14.65 -0.82
N PRO A 356 -16.41 15.44 -1.84
CA PRO A 356 -16.55 15.01 -3.22
C PRO A 356 -15.64 13.81 -3.45
N GLN A 357 -16.08 12.93 -4.31
CA GLN A 357 -15.18 12.01 -4.99
C GLN A 357 -14.34 12.87 -5.92
N PHE A 358 -13.02 12.95 -5.69
CA PHE A 358 -12.18 13.93 -6.37
C PHE A 358 -12.02 13.68 -7.89
N TRP A 359 -12.43 12.52 -8.38
CA TRP A 359 -12.53 12.23 -9.82
C TRP A 359 -13.90 12.60 -10.43
N SER A 360 -14.92 12.89 -9.64
CA SER A 360 -16.30 13.08 -10.14
C SER A 360 -16.54 14.43 -10.84
N LYS A 361 -15.60 15.34 -10.72
CA LYS A 361 -15.71 16.70 -11.30
C LYS A 361 -14.97 16.86 -12.64
N ARG A 362 -14.41 15.80 -13.20
CA ARG A 362 -13.58 15.85 -14.41
C ARG A 362 -14.17 15.11 -15.59
#